data_78ebd6da29a0bc4aa0f7912f21f2e352
#
_entry.id   78ebd6da29a0bc4aa0f7912f21f2e352
#
_cell.length_a   1.000
_cell.length_b   1.000
_cell.length_c   1.000
_cell.angle_alpha   90.00
_cell.angle_beta   90.00
_cell.angle_gamma   90.00
#
_symmetry.space_group_name_H-M   'P 1'
#
loop_
_entity.id
_entity.type
_entity.pdbx_description
1 polymer ?
#
loop_
_entity_poly.entity_id
_entity_poly.type
_entity_poly.pdbx_seq_one_letter_code
_entity_poly.pdbx_strand_id
1 'polypeptide(L)'
;MVRYDSGFSFNGKHTFYDWGFTLKSREIGYPDKKKNTYTVPHSNNVIDFSALYGFQTYEQREIKYVLNVADINFNDPNTVNIYEMRLTNWLMQGVGQMWLVDDVFPTFHFLAEVVNGTSFKQIGANGELTISFIAYPFKIGNEFEGNDIWDTFNFDFDVSQNTTHEFKISWDSFKPVSVGKWVHLGDWATVFSSGADISPILMGQTYQISSVRNIEKQSASLREYKLVGINNWVLEQDIVEAHNSYYDLTIINNGTNAVAPEVVIQTGRALTAVDNNGEYFNIVNQPTNSSSFKLHSGENKIRLYGQSGTYKVDFKFRKELL
;
A
#
# COMPACT_ATOMS: atom_id res chain seq x y z
N MET A 1 -16.31 -19.07 -24.33
CA MET A 1 -16.62 -20.48 -23.95
C MET A 1 -16.66 -20.49 -22.43
N VAL A 2 -17.82 -20.66 -21.81
CA VAL A 2 -17.92 -20.74 -20.34
C VAL A 2 -17.28 -22.07 -19.94
N ARG A 3 -16.17 -22.04 -19.21
CA ARG A 3 -15.57 -23.24 -18.66
C ARG A 3 -16.49 -23.78 -17.57
N TYR A 4 -16.88 -25.03 -17.65
CA TYR A 4 -17.73 -25.69 -16.67
C TYR A 4 -17.06 -25.79 -15.27
N ASP A 5 -15.74 -25.63 -15.22
CA ASP A 5 -14.90 -25.66 -14.02
C ASP A 5 -14.63 -24.29 -13.41
N SER A 6 -15.29 -23.24 -13.93
CA SER A 6 -15.16 -21.88 -13.41
C SER A 6 -15.84 -21.75 -12.05
N GLY A 7 -15.13 -21.10 -11.10
CA GLY A 7 -15.61 -20.87 -9.75
C GLY A 7 -14.84 -19.76 -9.07
N PHE A 8 -14.64 -19.93 -7.79
CA PHE A 8 -13.79 -19.09 -6.97
C PHE A 8 -13.16 -19.90 -5.81
N SER A 9 -12.05 -19.40 -5.31
CA SER A 9 -11.40 -19.91 -4.10
C SER A 9 -11.65 -18.98 -2.93
N PHE A 10 -12.04 -19.53 -1.78
CA PHE A 10 -12.22 -18.82 -0.53
C PHE A 10 -11.86 -19.72 0.65
N ASN A 11 -11.22 -19.17 1.67
CA ASN A 11 -10.81 -19.92 2.86
C ASN A 11 -10.14 -21.27 2.52
N GLY A 12 -9.17 -21.23 1.59
CA GLY A 12 -8.35 -22.38 1.21
C GLY A 12 -9.06 -23.49 0.41
N LYS A 13 -10.29 -23.24 -0.06
CA LYS A 13 -11.03 -24.21 -0.89
C LYS A 13 -11.64 -23.54 -2.11
N HIS A 14 -11.60 -24.28 -3.23
CA HIS A 14 -12.20 -23.88 -4.49
C HIS A 14 -13.59 -24.52 -4.66
N THR A 15 -14.54 -23.72 -5.16
CA THR A 15 -15.94 -24.15 -5.30
C THR A 15 -16.12 -25.37 -6.22
N PHE A 16 -15.35 -25.47 -7.29
CA PHE A 16 -15.44 -26.60 -8.20
C PHE A 16 -14.50 -27.76 -7.79
N TYR A 17 -13.19 -27.48 -7.60
CA TYR A 17 -12.20 -28.55 -7.40
C TYR A 17 -12.34 -29.28 -6.05
N ASP A 18 -12.75 -28.57 -4.99
CA ASP A 18 -12.88 -29.16 -3.64
C ASP A 18 -14.31 -29.60 -3.32
N TRP A 19 -15.30 -28.92 -3.92
CA TRP A 19 -16.71 -29.15 -3.61
C TRP A 19 -17.53 -29.72 -4.77
N GLY A 20 -17.03 -29.67 -6.02
CA GLY A 20 -17.75 -30.11 -7.22
C GLY A 20 -18.91 -29.19 -7.60
N PHE A 21 -18.98 -27.97 -7.06
CA PHE A 21 -20.06 -27.02 -7.35
C PHE A 21 -19.85 -26.34 -8.69
N THR A 22 -20.92 -26.16 -9.44
CA THR A 22 -20.88 -25.42 -10.71
C THR A 22 -21.45 -24.02 -10.51
N LEU A 23 -20.79 -23.03 -11.10
CA LEU A 23 -21.23 -21.65 -11.02
C LEU A 23 -22.49 -21.42 -11.91
N LYS A 24 -23.57 -20.97 -11.30
CA LYS A 24 -24.82 -20.59 -11.97
C LYS A 24 -24.85 -19.12 -12.33
N SER A 25 -24.48 -18.26 -11.40
CA SER A 25 -24.34 -16.82 -11.64
C SER A 25 -23.25 -16.19 -10.78
N ARG A 26 -22.67 -15.14 -11.29
CA ARG A 26 -21.69 -14.28 -10.64
C ARG A 26 -22.14 -12.84 -10.78
N GLU A 27 -22.13 -12.12 -9.68
CA GLU A 27 -22.39 -10.70 -9.64
C GLU A 27 -21.28 -10.04 -8.80
N ILE A 28 -20.43 -9.25 -9.44
CA ILE A 28 -19.37 -8.48 -8.78
C ILE A 28 -19.75 -7.02 -8.88
N GLY A 29 -20.24 -6.47 -7.78
CA GLY A 29 -20.69 -5.08 -7.70
C GLY A 29 -19.54 -4.10 -7.88
N TYR A 30 -19.84 -2.92 -8.38
CA TYR A 30 -18.92 -1.79 -8.34
C TYR A 30 -19.03 -1.10 -6.98
N PRO A 31 -17.90 -0.65 -6.39
CA PRO A 31 -17.97 0.07 -5.13
C PRO A 31 -18.52 1.48 -5.34
N ASP A 32 -19.41 1.90 -4.47
CA ASP A 32 -19.92 3.26 -4.48
C ASP A 32 -18.85 4.26 -3.99
N LYS A 33 -18.89 5.46 -4.55
CA LYS A 33 -18.05 6.56 -4.07
C LYS A 33 -18.56 7.05 -2.72
N LYS A 34 -17.69 7.11 -1.72
CA LYS A 34 -18.02 7.77 -0.46
C LYS A 34 -18.27 9.25 -0.72
N LYS A 35 -19.43 9.71 -0.28
CA LYS A 35 -19.84 11.11 -0.38
C LYS A 35 -19.91 11.74 1.01
N ASN A 36 -19.19 12.85 1.18
CA ASN A 36 -19.26 13.68 2.35
C ASN A 36 -19.70 15.08 1.93
N THR A 37 -21.01 15.33 1.98
CA THR A 37 -21.61 16.57 1.52
C THR A 37 -22.28 17.30 2.65
N TYR A 38 -22.17 18.62 2.64
CA TYR A 38 -22.86 19.50 3.57
C TYR A 38 -23.81 20.43 2.81
N THR A 39 -25.07 20.36 3.16
CA THR A 39 -26.10 21.27 2.59
C THR A 39 -26.12 22.58 3.40
N VAL A 40 -25.86 23.67 2.73
CA VAL A 40 -25.88 24.99 3.39
C VAL A 40 -27.35 25.36 3.73
N PRO A 41 -27.70 25.63 4.99
CA PRO A 41 -29.06 26.03 5.40
C PRO A 41 -29.56 27.20 4.58
N HIS A 42 -30.81 27.18 4.16
CA HIS A 42 -31.47 28.22 3.35
C HIS A 42 -30.80 28.51 1.99
N SER A 43 -30.02 27.59 1.46
CA SER A 43 -29.36 27.70 0.16
C SER A 43 -29.55 26.40 -0.63
N ASN A 44 -29.57 26.49 -1.97
CA ASN A 44 -29.51 25.33 -2.84
C ASN A 44 -28.07 24.80 -3.03
N ASN A 45 -27.10 25.40 -2.38
CA ASN A 45 -25.70 25.01 -2.49
C ASN A 45 -25.38 23.81 -1.61
N VAL A 46 -24.69 22.85 -2.19
CA VAL A 46 -24.12 21.69 -1.49
C VAL A 46 -22.60 21.76 -1.62
N ILE A 47 -21.92 21.71 -0.50
CA ILE A 47 -20.45 21.67 -0.46
C ILE A 47 -20.05 20.18 -0.41
N ASP A 48 -19.22 19.73 -1.33
CA ASP A 48 -18.72 18.35 -1.41
C ASP A 48 -17.28 18.29 -0.85
N PHE A 49 -17.12 17.65 0.28
CA PHE A 49 -15.83 17.40 0.95
C PHE A 49 -15.27 16.02 0.64
N SER A 50 -15.89 15.27 -0.27
CA SER A 50 -15.53 13.86 -0.53
C SER A 50 -14.09 13.66 -1.03
N ALA A 51 -13.52 14.68 -1.66
CA ALA A 51 -12.14 14.68 -2.17
C ALA A 51 -11.24 15.70 -1.44
N LEU A 52 -11.55 16.03 -0.18
CA LEU A 52 -10.80 17.05 0.60
C LEU A 52 -9.29 16.76 0.68
N TYR A 53 -8.91 15.50 0.70
CA TYR A 53 -7.52 15.05 0.76
C TYR A 53 -6.91 14.72 -0.61
N GLY A 54 -7.54 15.16 -1.71
CA GLY A 54 -7.01 15.02 -3.06
C GLY A 54 -7.30 13.67 -3.74
N PHE A 55 -8.01 12.75 -3.09
CA PHE A 55 -8.36 11.45 -3.66
C PHE A 55 -9.79 11.04 -3.30
N GLN A 56 -10.40 10.24 -4.18
CA GLN A 56 -11.73 9.68 -3.95
C GLN A 56 -11.64 8.40 -3.13
N THR A 57 -12.48 8.29 -2.10
CA THR A 57 -12.66 7.06 -1.31
C THR A 57 -13.93 6.33 -1.73
N TYR A 58 -13.95 5.02 -1.47
CA TYR A 58 -15.03 4.14 -1.92
C TYR A 58 -15.60 3.34 -0.75
N GLU A 59 -16.88 2.98 -0.87
CA GLU A 59 -17.53 2.03 0.02
C GLU A 59 -17.07 0.61 -0.30
N GLN A 60 -17.35 -0.33 0.59
CA GLN A 60 -17.16 -1.74 0.32
C GLN A 60 -18.04 -2.17 -0.86
N ARG A 61 -17.56 -3.16 -1.63
CA ARG A 61 -18.34 -3.73 -2.74
C ARG A 61 -19.07 -4.99 -2.29
N GLU A 62 -20.20 -5.23 -2.90
CA GLU A 62 -20.93 -6.48 -2.76
C GLU A 62 -20.53 -7.45 -3.87
N ILE A 63 -20.33 -8.72 -3.50
CA ILE A 63 -20.06 -9.80 -4.43
C ILE A 63 -21.02 -10.95 -4.12
N LYS A 64 -21.69 -11.45 -5.14
CA LYS A 64 -22.67 -12.52 -4.98
C LYS A 64 -22.43 -13.65 -5.97
N TYR A 65 -22.40 -14.85 -5.47
CA TYR A 65 -22.33 -16.06 -6.27
C TYR A 65 -23.54 -16.94 -6.02
N VAL A 66 -24.04 -17.55 -7.08
CA VAL A 66 -25.03 -18.61 -7.01
C VAL A 66 -24.42 -19.86 -7.60
N LEU A 67 -24.35 -20.92 -6.83
CA LEU A 67 -23.74 -22.19 -7.18
C LEU A 67 -24.81 -23.28 -7.24
N ASN A 68 -24.70 -24.16 -8.23
CA ASN A 68 -25.46 -25.39 -8.23
C ASN A 68 -24.67 -26.44 -7.44
N VAL A 69 -25.33 -26.99 -6.48
CA VAL A 69 -24.84 -28.11 -5.67
C VAL A 69 -25.57 -29.34 -6.17
N ALA A 70 -24.92 -30.09 -7.04
CA ALA A 70 -25.46 -31.34 -7.57
C ALA A 70 -24.63 -32.49 -6.98
N ASP A 71 -25.22 -33.28 -6.12
CA ASP A 71 -24.62 -34.51 -5.65
C ASP A 71 -25.56 -35.67 -5.99
N ILE A 72 -24.99 -36.74 -6.53
CA ILE A 72 -25.67 -37.98 -6.91
C ILE A 72 -26.35 -38.66 -5.70
N ASN A 73 -25.96 -38.29 -4.47
CA ASN A 73 -26.43 -38.88 -3.22
C ASN A 73 -27.43 -38.00 -2.44
N PHE A 74 -27.91 -36.88 -2.98
CA PHE A 74 -28.91 -36.02 -2.33
C PHE A 74 -30.29 -36.69 -2.04
N ASN A 75 -30.44 -37.95 -2.38
CA ASN A 75 -31.64 -38.73 -1.99
C ASN A 75 -31.72 -39.07 -0.48
N ASP A 76 -30.62 -38.90 0.25
CA ASP A 76 -30.57 -39.07 1.70
C ASP A 76 -30.59 -37.68 2.40
N PRO A 77 -31.66 -37.36 3.18
CA PRO A 77 -31.76 -36.14 3.95
C PRO A 77 -30.57 -35.89 4.90
N ASN A 78 -29.94 -36.97 5.40
CA ASN A 78 -28.75 -36.82 6.25
C ASN A 78 -27.54 -36.27 5.49
N THR A 79 -27.42 -36.64 4.25
CA THR A 79 -26.34 -36.12 3.39
C THR A 79 -26.47 -34.62 3.19
N VAL A 80 -27.67 -34.10 2.96
CA VAL A 80 -27.95 -32.66 2.82
C VAL A 80 -27.55 -31.89 4.07
N ASN A 81 -27.95 -32.38 5.25
CA ASN A 81 -27.62 -31.73 6.52
C ASN A 81 -26.10 -31.71 6.77
N ILE A 82 -25.39 -32.77 6.43
CA ILE A 82 -23.94 -32.83 6.57
C ILE A 82 -23.26 -31.82 5.64
N TYR A 83 -23.74 -31.68 4.40
CA TYR A 83 -23.23 -30.71 3.47
C TYR A 83 -23.46 -29.27 3.95
N GLU A 84 -24.66 -28.96 4.43
CA GLU A 84 -25.01 -27.66 4.99
C GLU A 84 -24.07 -27.28 6.14
N MET A 85 -23.84 -28.22 7.06
CA MET A 85 -22.93 -28.02 8.20
C MET A 85 -21.48 -27.78 7.72
N ARG A 86 -20.99 -28.54 6.74
CA ARG A 86 -19.64 -28.38 6.18
C ARG A 86 -19.48 -27.05 5.45
N LEU A 87 -20.49 -26.63 4.69
CA LEU A 87 -20.54 -25.36 3.98
C LEU A 87 -20.55 -24.18 4.95
N THR A 88 -21.39 -24.26 5.98
CA THR A 88 -21.44 -23.26 7.03
C THR A 88 -20.08 -23.12 7.73
N ASN A 89 -19.46 -24.24 8.10
CA ASN A 89 -18.14 -24.20 8.71
C ASN A 89 -17.09 -23.61 7.78
N TRP A 90 -17.07 -24.01 6.51
CA TRP A 90 -16.14 -23.46 5.53
C TRP A 90 -16.28 -21.94 5.36
N LEU A 91 -17.52 -21.47 5.21
CA LEU A 91 -17.81 -20.06 4.94
C LEU A 91 -17.64 -19.17 6.17
N MET A 92 -17.97 -19.66 7.36
CA MET A 92 -18.04 -18.86 8.59
C MET A 92 -16.83 -19.04 9.51
N GLN A 93 -15.90 -19.93 9.19
CA GLN A 93 -14.77 -20.27 10.08
C GLN A 93 -13.67 -19.20 10.09
N GLY A 94 -13.68 -18.27 9.15
CA GLY A 94 -12.70 -17.20 9.03
C GLY A 94 -12.97 -16.04 10.00
N VAL A 95 -11.91 -15.32 10.36
CA VAL A 95 -11.99 -14.10 11.16
C VAL A 95 -11.65 -12.91 10.26
N GLY A 96 -12.61 -11.99 10.10
CA GLY A 96 -12.46 -10.80 9.27
C GLY A 96 -12.40 -11.12 7.76
N GLN A 97 -11.85 -10.19 7.00
CA GLN A 97 -11.73 -10.33 5.56
C GLN A 97 -10.64 -11.32 5.17
N MET A 98 -10.94 -12.20 4.22
CA MET A 98 -10.04 -13.21 3.69
C MET A 98 -9.93 -13.10 2.17
N TRP A 99 -8.92 -13.75 1.62
CA TRP A 99 -8.73 -13.78 0.17
C TRP A 99 -9.84 -14.54 -0.53
N LEU A 100 -10.47 -13.86 -1.48
CA LEU A 100 -11.44 -14.39 -2.43
C LEU A 100 -10.84 -14.24 -3.83
N VAL A 101 -10.45 -15.34 -4.45
CA VAL A 101 -9.88 -15.38 -5.79
C VAL A 101 -10.93 -15.92 -6.76
N ASP A 102 -11.33 -15.13 -7.72
CA ASP A 102 -12.27 -15.53 -8.77
C ASP A 102 -11.51 -15.96 -10.02
N ASP A 103 -11.90 -17.07 -10.65
CA ASP A 103 -11.25 -17.60 -11.86
C ASP A 103 -11.28 -16.66 -13.06
N VAL A 104 -12.15 -15.65 -13.05
CA VAL A 104 -12.15 -14.60 -14.09
C VAL A 104 -11.01 -13.60 -13.88
N PHE A 105 -10.54 -13.46 -12.64
CA PHE A 105 -9.43 -12.59 -12.27
C PHE A 105 -8.33 -13.37 -11.55
N PRO A 106 -7.69 -14.35 -12.21
CA PRO A 106 -6.79 -15.30 -11.54
C PRO A 106 -5.54 -14.64 -10.94
N THR A 107 -5.17 -13.45 -11.42
CA THR A 107 -4.01 -12.67 -10.94
C THR A 107 -4.36 -11.67 -9.83
N PHE A 108 -5.64 -11.60 -9.44
CA PHE A 108 -6.12 -10.71 -8.41
C PHE A 108 -6.94 -11.46 -7.35
N HIS A 109 -7.01 -10.88 -6.18
CA HIS A 109 -7.94 -11.31 -5.13
C HIS A 109 -8.72 -10.12 -4.57
N PHE A 110 -9.83 -10.43 -3.95
CA PHE A 110 -10.56 -9.50 -3.08
C PHE A 110 -10.29 -9.86 -1.63
N LEU A 111 -10.24 -8.87 -0.77
CA LEU A 111 -10.37 -9.07 0.67
C LEU A 111 -11.85 -9.05 1.00
N ALA A 112 -12.43 -10.21 1.30
CA ALA A 112 -13.87 -10.40 1.41
C ALA A 112 -14.26 -11.14 2.69
N GLU A 113 -15.46 -10.85 3.16
CA GLU A 113 -16.09 -11.50 4.29
C GLU A 113 -17.51 -11.94 3.90
N VAL A 114 -17.91 -13.13 4.35
CA VAL A 114 -19.27 -13.62 4.11
C VAL A 114 -20.26 -12.86 4.97
N VAL A 115 -21.37 -12.43 4.38
CA VAL A 115 -22.38 -11.61 5.06
C VAL A 115 -23.79 -12.20 4.92
N ASN A 116 -24.75 -11.54 5.53
CA ASN A 116 -26.17 -11.88 5.44
C ASN A 116 -26.64 -12.00 3.98
N GLY A 117 -27.55 -12.92 3.72
CA GLY A 117 -28.01 -13.25 2.39
C GLY A 117 -27.37 -14.51 1.79
N THR A 118 -26.35 -15.07 2.47
CA THR A 118 -25.86 -16.42 2.18
C THR A 118 -26.89 -17.44 2.61
N SER A 119 -27.28 -18.31 1.68
CA SER A 119 -28.34 -19.29 1.92
C SER A 119 -28.13 -20.55 1.11
N PHE A 120 -28.50 -21.69 1.67
CA PHE A 120 -28.58 -22.96 0.98
C PHE A 120 -30.06 -23.32 0.76
N LYS A 121 -30.42 -23.61 -0.47
CA LYS A 121 -31.78 -24.02 -0.83
C LYS A 121 -31.76 -25.38 -1.50
N GLN A 122 -32.45 -26.33 -0.96
CA GLN A 122 -32.65 -27.64 -1.59
C GLN A 122 -33.76 -27.55 -2.61
N ILE A 123 -33.53 -28.06 -3.82
CA ILE A 123 -34.49 -28.10 -4.94
C ILE A 123 -34.52 -29.54 -5.46
N GLY A 124 -35.42 -30.37 -4.89
CA GLY A 124 -35.49 -31.81 -5.20
C GLY A 124 -34.20 -32.53 -4.80
N ALA A 125 -33.56 -33.20 -5.76
CA ALA A 125 -32.26 -33.87 -5.57
C ALA A 125 -31.05 -32.93 -5.72
N ASN A 126 -31.27 -31.66 -6.01
CA ASN A 126 -30.22 -30.65 -6.20
C ASN A 126 -30.28 -29.61 -5.11
N GLY A 127 -29.19 -28.87 -4.94
CA GLY A 127 -29.12 -27.71 -4.07
C GLY A 127 -28.69 -26.46 -4.83
N GLU A 128 -29.11 -25.32 -4.33
CA GLU A 128 -28.62 -24.03 -4.75
C GLU A 128 -28.00 -23.32 -3.55
N LEU A 129 -26.72 -22.97 -3.67
CA LEU A 129 -25.99 -22.22 -2.64
C LEU A 129 -25.80 -20.78 -3.16
N THR A 130 -26.42 -19.85 -2.47
CA THR A 130 -26.17 -18.42 -2.68
C THR A 130 -25.16 -17.94 -1.62
N ILE A 131 -24.08 -17.32 -2.04
CA ILE A 131 -23.08 -16.75 -1.15
C ILE A 131 -22.96 -15.25 -1.45
N SER A 132 -23.11 -14.46 -0.39
CA SER A 132 -22.98 -13.02 -0.43
C SER A 132 -21.76 -12.60 0.37
N PHE A 133 -20.90 -11.79 -0.25
CA PHE A 133 -19.70 -11.24 0.37
C PHE A 133 -19.79 -9.71 0.39
N ILE A 134 -19.23 -9.14 1.44
CA ILE A 134 -18.78 -7.75 1.46
C ILE A 134 -17.26 -7.76 1.30
N ALA A 135 -16.74 -6.98 0.38
CA ALA A 135 -15.33 -6.96 0.05
C ALA A 135 -14.74 -5.54 0.08
N TYR A 136 -13.44 -5.47 0.32
CA TYR A 136 -12.67 -4.26 0.11
C TYR A 136 -12.91 -3.70 -1.31
N PRO A 137 -12.97 -2.37 -1.49
CA PRO A 137 -13.36 -1.79 -2.79
C PRO A 137 -12.52 -2.21 -3.98
N PHE A 138 -11.25 -2.46 -3.76
CA PHE A 138 -10.29 -2.73 -4.83
C PHE A 138 -9.96 -4.22 -4.94
N LYS A 139 -9.65 -4.65 -6.16
CA LYS A 139 -8.97 -5.92 -6.44
C LYS A 139 -7.49 -5.71 -6.19
N ILE A 140 -6.85 -6.60 -5.46
CA ILE A 140 -5.44 -6.53 -5.08
C ILE A 140 -4.66 -7.56 -5.91
N GLY A 141 -3.55 -7.15 -6.51
CA GLY A 141 -2.67 -8.05 -7.23
C GLY A 141 -2.15 -9.18 -6.34
N ASN A 142 -2.10 -10.41 -6.86
CA ASN A 142 -1.59 -11.56 -6.09
C ASN A 142 -0.08 -11.48 -5.85
N GLU A 143 0.64 -10.87 -6.77
CA GLU A 143 2.08 -10.71 -6.69
C GLU A 143 2.47 -9.28 -6.32
N PHE A 144 3.69 -9.13 -5.81
CA PHE A 144 4.30 -7.82 -5.62
C PHE A 144 4.78 -7.27 -6.95
N GLU A 145 4.61 -5.97 -7.17
CA GLU A 145 5.13 -5.29 -8.35
C GLU A 145 6.66 -5.46 -8.44
N GLY A 146 7.16 -5.55 -9.66
CA GLY A 146 8.58 -5.75 -9.94
C GLY A 146 9.04 -7.21 -10.01
N ASN A 147 8.20 -8.18 -9.65
CA ASN A 147 8.51 -9.62 -9.74
C ASN A 147 7.92 -10.31 -10.98
N ASP A 148 7.14 -9.61 -11.76
CA ASP A 148 6.25 -10.12 -12.82
C ASP A 148 6.91 -10.25 -14.18
N ILE A 149 8.24 -10.29 -14.26
CA ILE A 149 8.97 -10.37 -15.54
C ILE A 149 8.58 -11.62 -16.37
N TRP A 150 8.03 -12.65 -15.70
CA TRP A 150 7.65 -13.91 -16.31
C TRP A 150 6.18 -14.31 -16.13
N ASP A 151 5.38 -13.47 -15.45
CA ASP A 151 3.94 -13.67 -15.31
C ASP A 151 3.20 -13.30 -16.60
N THR A 152 1.91 -13.61 -16.65
CA THR A 152 1.06 -13.26 -17.78
C THR A 152 1.00 -11.74 -17.91
N PHE A 153 1.92 -11.19 -18.69
CA PHE A 153 2.06 -9.76 -18.88
C PHE A 153 0.80 -9.21 -19.57
N ASN A 154 0.12 -8.30 -18.89
CA ASN A 154 -1.00 -7.57 -19.44
C ASN A 154 -0.58 -6.12 -19.64
N PHE A 155 -0.37 -5.70 -20.90
CA PHE A 155 0.08 -4.35 -21.25
C PHE A 155 -0.81 -3.23 -20.73
N ASP A 156 -2.07 -3.50 -20.41
CA ASP A 156 -3.00 -2.50 -19.89
C ASP A 156 -2.84 -2.27 -18.39
N PHE A 157 -2.32 -3.28 -17.65
CA PHE A 157 -2.30 -3.26 -16.18
C PHE A 157 -0.94 -3.59 -15.56
N ASP A 158 0.06 -3.97 -16.36
CA ASP A 158 1.37 -4.34 -15.86
C ASP A 158 2.45 -3.39 -16.39
N VAL A 159 3.43 -3.08 -15.55
CA VAL A 159 4.58 -2.25 -15.86
C VAL A 159 5.83 -3.02 -15.51
N SER A 160 6.69 -3.24 -16.52
CA SER A 160 8.02 -3.76 -16.23
C SER A 160 8.84 -2.69 -15.53
N GLN A 161 9.07 -2.86 -14.25
CA GLN A 161 9.89 -1.95 -13.45
C GLN A 161 10.75 -2.72 -12.45
N ASN A 162 11.82 -2.06 -12.01
CA ASN A 162 12.63 -2.57 -10.92
C ASN A 162 12.22 -1.84 -9.62
N THR A 163 11.75 -2.58 -8.64
CA THR A 163 11.41 -2.07 -7.31
C THR A 163 12.55 -2.19 -6.31
N THR A 164 13.64 -2.90 -6.69
CA THR A 164 14.87 -3.01 -5.90
C THR A 164 15.94 -2.11 -6.48
N HIS A 165 16.40 -1.14 -5.72
CA HIS A 165 17.38 -0.15 -6.15
C HIS A 165 18.71 -0.33 -5.40
N GLU A 166 19.81 -0.47 -6.16
CA GLU A 166 21.18 -0.46 -5.63
C GLU A 166 21.84 0.85 -6.01
N PHE A 167 22.32 1.61 -5.04
CA PHE A 167 22.92 2.92 -5.27
C PHE A 167 23.96 3.25 -4.21
N LYS A 168 24.76 4.29 -4.51
CA LYS A 168 25.75 4.83 -3.58
C LYS A 168 25.42 6.29 -3.29
N ILE A 169 25.36 6.63 -2.02
CA ILE A 169 25.35 8.01 -1.55
C ILE A 169 26.79 8.40 -1.25
N SER A 170 27.27 9.48 -1.86
CA SER A 170 28.58 10.05 -1.63
C SER A 170 28.45 11.48 -1.12
N TRP A 171 29.18 11.81 -0.07
CA TRP A 171 29.13 13.13 0.55
C TRP A 171 30.20 14.07 0.01
N ASP A 172 30.98 13.60 -0.94
CA ASP A 172 32.06 14.39 -1.52
C ASP A 172 31.56 15.52 -2.48
N SER A 173 30.27 15.55 -2.75
CA SER A 173 29.63 16.48 -3.71
C SER A 173 28.62 17.42 -3.07
N PHE A 174 28.68 17.66 -1.78
CA PHE A 174 27.75 18.59 -1.14
C PHE A 174 27.87 20.01 -1.69
N LYS A 175 26.73 20.56 -2.12
CA LYS A 175 26.63 21.99 -2.38
C LYS A 175 26.20 22.68 -1.08
N PRO A 176 26.89 23.76 -0.69
CA PRO A 176 26.51 24.49 0.50
C PRO A 176 25.14 25.13 0.32
N VAL A 177 24.30 24.99 1.31
CA VAL A 177 23.04 25.75 1.38
C VAL A 177 23.35 27.14 1.89
N SER A 178 22.82 28.16 1.21
CA SER A 178 23.08 29.55 1.57
C SER A 178 22.31 29.99 2.81
N VAL A 179 22.86 30.96 3.54
CA VAL A 179 22.14 31.67 4.60
C VAL A 179 20.80 32.20 4.10
N GLY A 180 19.76 32.13 4.92
CA GLY A 180 18.41 32.55 4.59
C GLY A 180 17.53 31.46 3.95
N LYS A 181 18.10 30.35 3.50
CA LYS A 181 17.34 29.20 3.01
C LYS A 181 16.75 28.39 4.15
N TRP A 182 15.66 27.70 3.85
CA TRP A 182 14.99 26.80 4.78
C TRP A 182 15.49 25.37 4.57
N VAL A 183 15.76 24.69 5.68
CA VAL A 183 16.24 23.31 5.72
C VAL A 183 15.49 22.51 6.76
N HIS A 184 15.39 21.24 6.56
CA HIS A 184 14.77 20.29 7.48
C HIS A 184 15.87 19.60 8.32
N LEU A 185 15.76 19.66 9.64
CA LEU A 185 16.63 18.91 10.53
C LEU A 185 16.20 17.45 10.54
N GLY A 186 17.09 16.56 10.11
CA GLY A 186 16.77 15.15 9.97
C GLY A 186 16.42 14.47 11.31
N ASP A 187 15.50 13.51 11.27
CA ASP A 187 15.10 12.74 12.46
C ASP A 187 16.23 11.83 12.97
N TRP A 188 17.29 11.64 12.17
CA TRP A 188 18.51 10.91 12.56
C TRP A 188 19.56 11.80 13.22
N ALA A 189 19.36 13.09 13.30
CA ALA A 189 20.26 14.05 13.91
C ALA A 189 20.28 13.84 15.45
N THR A 190 21.29 13.19 15.97
CA THR A 190 21.35 12.84 17.39
C THR A 190 22.17 13.82 18.22
N VAL A 191 23.18 14.45 17.61
CA VAL A 191 24.12 15.33 18.32
C VAL A 191 24.43 16.59 17.50
N PHE A 192 24.60 17.71 18.20
CA PHE A 192 25.15 18.94 17.62
C PHE A 192 26.63 18.78 17.30
N SER A 193 27.19 19.71 16.52
CA SER A 193 28.64 19.72 16.21
C SER A 193 29.51 19.83 17.49
N SER A 194 28.96 20.37 18.55
CA SER A 194 29.61 20.43 19.89
C SER A 194 29.64 19.09 20.64
N GLY A 195 28.96 18.06 20.14
CA GLY A 195 28.76 16.78 20.81
C GLY A 195 27.62 16.73 21.84
N ALA A 196 26.87 17.83 22.00
CA ALA A 196 25.69 17.85 22.85
C ALA A 196 24.51 17.18 22.15
N ASP A 197 23.65 16.49 22.89
CA ASP A 197 22.48 15.80 22.35
C ASP A 197 21.46 16.78 21.75
N ILE A 198 20.87 16.40 20.63
CA ILE A 198 19.75 17.11 20.01
C ILE A 198 18.45 16.59 20.61
N SER A 199 17.64 17.50 21.13
CA SER A 199 16.33 17.14 21.68
C SER A 199 15.43 16.59 20.58
N PRO A 200 14.68 15.49 20.82
CA PRO A 200 13.74 14.93 19.86
C PRO A 200 12.68 15.91 19.35
N ILE A 201 12.35 16.95 20.14
CA ILE A 201 11.39 18.00 19.75
C ILE A 201 11.93 18.84 18.58
N LEU A 202 13.24 18.96 18.44
CA LEU A 202 13.87 19.75 17.37
C LEU A 202 13.99 18.96 16.06
N MET A 203 14.00 17.64 16.14
CA MET A 203 14.12 16.75 14.99
C MET A 203 12.86 16.80 14.15
N GLY A 204 12.99 16.56 12.85
CA GLY A 204 11.84 16.56 11.94
C GLY A 204 11.22 17.95 11.67
N GLN A 205 11.79 19.03 12.23
CA GLN A 205 11.28 20.39 12.05
C GLN A 205 12.06 21.14 10.97
N THR A 206 11.41 22.15 10.41
CA THR A 206 12.01 23.01 9.37
C THR A 206 12.54 24.30 9.99
N TYR A 207 13.77 24.66 9.63
CA TYR A 207 14.47 25.82 10.16
C TYR A 207 15.07 26.67 9.03
N GLN A 208 15.18 27.97 9.28
CA GLN A 208 15.93 28.86 8.39
C GLN A 208 17.40 28.88 8.81
N ILE A 209 18.31 28.86 7.85
CA ILE A 209 19.75 28.98 8.09
C ILE A 209 20.08 30.45 8.43
N SER A 210 20.64 30.68 9.60
CA SER A 210 21.12 32.01 10.02
C SER A 210 22.59 32.23 9.74
N SER A 211 23.41 31.17 9.78
CA SER A 211 24.85 31.24 9.49
C SER A 211 25.36 29.87 9.00
N VAL A 212 26.46 29.91 8.24
CA VAL A 212 27.19 28.74 7.76
C VAL A 212 28.68 28.97 8.00
N ARG A 213 29.39 27.97 8.44
CA ARG A 213 30.86 28.01 8.50
C ARG A 213 31.49 26.67 8.10
N ASN A 214 32.68 26.75 7.53
CA ASN A 214 33.48 25.56 7.22
C ASN A 214 34.13 25.04 8.51
N ILE A 215 34.24 23.73 8.61
CA ILE A 215 34.91 23.05 9.70
C ILE A 215 35.91 22.04 9.16
N GLU A 216 36.85 21.60 9.98
CA GLU A 216 37.58 20.39 9.67
C GLU A 216 36.61 19.23 9.63
N LYS A 217 36.90 18.22 8.79
CA LYS A 217 36.01 17.09 8.56
C LYS A 217 35.57 16.45 9.88
N GLN A 218 34.29 16.66 10.23
CA GLN A 218 33.66 16.03 11.39
C GLN A 218 32.61 15.05 10.90
N SER A 219 32.79 13.77 11.19
CA SER A 219 31.96 12.70 10.64
C SER A 219 31.98 12.76 9.09
N ALA A 220 30.87 13.06 8.47
CA ALA A 220 30.81 13.20 7.01
C ALA A 220 30.63 14.66 6.56
N SER A 221 30.67 15.61 7.50
CA SER A 221 30.41 17.04 7.25
C SER A 221 31.70 17.84 7.12
N LEU A 222 31.69 18.78 6.18
CA LEU A 222 32.73 19.80 5.99
C LEU A 222 32.25 21.20 6.43
N ARG A 223 30.96 21.29 6.80
CA ARG A 223 30.31 22.53 7.24
C ARG A 223 29.39 22.25 8.41
N GLU A 224 29.13 23.32 9.14
CA GLU A 224 28.05 23.34 10.11
C GLU A 224 27.20 24.58 9.94
N TYR A 225 25.95 24.44 10.33
CA TYR A 225 24.90 25.40 10.10
C TYR A 225 24.29 25.86 11.42
N LYS A 226 24.11 27.17 11.53
CA LYS A 226 23.35 27.77 12.60
C LYS A 226 21.93 27.94 12.13
N LEU A 227 20.99 27.32 12.83
CA LEU A 227 19.57 27.39 12.52
C LEU A 227 18.88 28.43 13.41
N VAL A 228 17.92 29.15 12.86
CA VAL A 228 17.15 30.15 13.63
C VAL A 228 16.40 29.45 14.75
N GLY A 229 16.54 29.94 15.98
CA GLY A 229 15.92 29.34 17.17
C GLY A 229 16.71 28.21 17.84
N ILE A 230 17.83 27.76 17.23
CA ILE A 230 18.71 26.74 17.81
C ILE A 230 20.04 27.38 18.22
N ASN A 231 20.40 27.27 19.49
CA ASN A 231 21.62 27.91 20.01
C ASN A 231 22.93 27.15 19.66
N ASN A 232 22.85 25.94 19.20
CA ASN A 232 23.98 25.13 18.79
C ASN A 232 24.12 25.05 17.26
N TRP A 233 25.29 24.59 16.81
CA TRP A 233 25.56 24.35 15.40
C TRP A 233 25.20 22.91 15.04
N VAL A 234 24.58 22.73 13.88
CA VAL A 234 24.14 21.45 13.34
C VAL A 234 25.08 21.05 12.21
N LEU A 235 25.50 19.80 12.16
CA LEU A 235 26.34 19.29 11.08
C LEU A 235 25.59 19.24 9.75
N GLU A 236 26.33 19.46 8.67
CA GLU A 236 25.78 19.39 7.31
C GLU A 236 25.01 18.08 7.02
N GLN A 237 25.48 16.98 7.59
CA GLN A 237 24.88 15.66 7.45
C GLN A 237 23.50 15.52 8.07
N ASP A 238 23.16 16.40 8.98
CA ASP A 238 21.91 16.34 9.73
C ASP A 238 20.82 17.25 9.14
N ILE A 239 21.13 17.87 7.99
CA ILE A 239 20.21 18.79 7.29
C ILE A 239 19.82 18.18 5.94
N VAL A 240 18.54 17.92 5.72
CA VAL A 240 18.05 17.19 4.54
C VAL A 240 18.33 17.92 3.24
N GLU A 241 17.95 19.20 3.11
CA GLU A 241 18.11 19.94 1.85
C GLU A 241 19.54 20.43 1.58
N ALA A 242 20.42 20.41 2.60
CA ALA A 242 21.83 20.70 2.44
C ALA A 242 22.58 19.54 1.78
N HIS A 243 22.03 18.32 1.82
CA HIS A 243 22.64 17.17 1.19
C HIS A 243 22.42 17.22 -0.33
N ASN A 244 23.50 17.35 -1.08
CA ASN A 244 23.45 17.10 -2.52
C ASN A 244 23.68 15.63 -2.86
N SER A 245 23.95 14.82 -1.86
CA SER A 245 24.13 13.39 -1.99
C SER A 245 22.82 12.72 -1.67
N TYR A 246 22.05 12.50 -2.68
CA TYR A 246 20.78 11.81 -2.66
C TYR A 246 20.72 10.84 -3.85
N TYR A 247 19.76 9.99 -3.81
CA TYR A 247 19.40 9.13 -4.93
C TYR A 247 17.95 9.39 -5.31
N ASP A 248 17.73 9.76 -6.56
CA ASP A 248 16.40 9.91 -7.13
C ASP A 248 16.00 8.63 -7.83
N LEU A 249 14.79 8.17 -7.54
CA LEU A 249 14.18 7.03 -8.20
C LEU A 249 12.73 7.33 -8.58
N THR A 250 12.23 6.57 -9.52
CA THR A 250 10.82 6.62 -9.93
C THR A 250 10.22 5.25 -9.78
N ILE A 251 9.06 5.17 -9.10
CA ILE A 251 8.25 3.96 -8.99
C ILE A 251 6.90 4.25 -9.63
N ILE A 252 6.45 3.33 -10.45
CA ILE A 252 5.16 3.43 -11.14
C ILE A 252 4.16 2.55 -10.40
N ASN A 253 3.08 3.15 -9.94
CA ASN A 253 1.90 2.42 -9.46
C ASN A 253 0.84 2.41 -10.55
N ASN A 254 0.69 1.28 -11.22
CA ASN A 254 -0.30 1.09 -12.29
C ASN A 254 -1.71 0.81 -11.74
N GLY A 255 -1.86 0.78 -10.42
CA GLY A 255 -3.15 0.68 -9.76
C GLY A 255 -3.96 1.97 -9.81
N THR A 256 -5.24 1.88 -9.54
CA THR A 256 -6.15 3.03 -9.43
C THR A 256 -6.18 3.62 -8.03
N ASN A 257 -5.67 2.89 -7.04
CA ASN A 257 -5.58 3.34 -5.65
C ASN A 257 -4.15 3.69 -5.26
N ALA A 258 -4.01 4.62 -4.32
CA ALA A 258 -2.74 4.92 -3.67
C ALA A 258 -2.41 3.85 -2.62
N VAL A 259 -1.27 3.20 -2.76
CA VAL A 259 -0.84 2.09 -1.90
C VAL A 259 0.34 2.49 -1.03
N ALA A 260 0.38 2.02 0.22
CA ALA A 260 1.52 2.21 1.11
C ALA A 260 2.51 1.05 0.90
N PRO A 261 3.72 1.31 0.36
CA PRO A 261 4.71 0.26 0.18
C PRO A 261 5.31 -0.17 1.52
N GLU A 262 5.68 -1.44 1.64
CA GLU A 262 6.65 -1.88 2.62
C GLU A 262 8.04 -1.62 2.06
N VAL A 263 8.84 -0.80 2.74
CA VAL A 263 10.20 -0.48 2.31
C VAL A 263 11.20 -1.21 3.18
N VAL A 264 12.10 -1.96 2.54
CA VAL A 264 13.11 -2.79 3.20
C VAL A 264 14.50 -2.36 2.79
N ILE A 265 15.32 -1.95 3.73
CA ILE A 265 16.76 -1.74 3.51
C ILE A 265 17.46 -3.09 3.64
N GLN A 266 17.88 -3.67 2.51
CA GLN A 266 18.66 -4.92 2.49
C GLN A 266 20.13 -4.68 2.85
N THR A 267 20.68 -3.56 2.42
CA THR A 267 22.05 -3.13 2.71
C THR A 267 22.06 -1.62 2.90
N GLY A 268 22.79 -1.14 3.89
CA GLY A 268 22.95 0.26 4.22
C GLY A 268 22.45 0.63 5.60
N ARG A 269 22.23 1.92 5.81
CA ARG A 269 21.73 2.50 7.06
C ARG A 269 20.36 3.11 6.85
N ALA A 270 19.76 3.65 7.90
CA ALA A 270 18.50 4.39 7.79
C ALA A 270 18.58 5.49 6.72
N LEU A 271 17.48 5.66 6.01
CA LEU A 271 17.28 6.65 4.95
C LEU A 271 16.06 7.51 5.27
N THR A 272 16.03 8.70 4.69
CA THR A 272 14.82 9.50 4.61
C THR A 272 14.38 9.57 3.15
N ALA A 273 13.17 9.15 2.88
CA ALA A 273 12.52 9.34 1.60
C ALA A 273 11.72 10.66 1.61
N VAL A 274 11.74 11.34 0.49
CA VAL A 274 10.90 12.52 0.23
C VAL A 274 10.17 12.29 -1.07
N ASP A 275 8.85 12.38 -1.03
CA ASP A 275 7.99 12.17 -2.20
C ASP A 275 7.81 13.46 -3.04
N ASN A 276 7.00 13.37 -4.10
CA ASN A 276 6.65 14.50 -4.97
C ASN A 276 5.98 15.68 -4.24
N ASN A 277 5.32 15.41 -3.12
CA ASN A 277 4.59 16.40 -2.35
C ASN A 277 5.45 17.05 -1.28
N GLY A 278 6.69 16.58 -1.13
CA GLY A 278 7.61 17.02 -0.09
C GLY A 278 7.32 16.38 1.27
N GLU A 279 6.56 15.29 1.31
CA GLU A 279 6.36 14.52 2.53
C GLU A 279 7.58 13.66 2.84
N TYR A 280 7.95 13.64 4.12
CA TYR A 280 9.12 12.94 4.63
C TYR A 280 8.72 11.60 5.24
N PHE A 281 9.51 10.58 4.94
CA PHE A 281 9.30 9.25 5.47
C PHE A 281 10.64 8.63 5.88
N ASN A 282 10.75 8.22 7.14
CA ASN A 282 11.96 7.60 7.66
C ASN A 282 11.92 6.09 7.43
N ILE A 283 12.92 5.58 6.72
CA ILE A 283 13.13 4.16 6.47
C ILE A 283 14.22 3.68 7.40
N VAL A 284 13.87 2.78 8.31
CA VAL A 284 14.79 2.17 9.27
C VAL A 284 15.26 0.78 8.80
N ASN A 285 16.25 0.19 9.50
CA ASN A 285 16.83 -1.12 9.15
C ASN A 285 15.89 -2.32 9.41
N GLN A 286 14.58 -2.10 9.41
CA GLN A 286 13.54 -3.12 9.51
C GLN A 286 12.50 -2.81 8.44
N PRO A 287 11.70 -3.81 8.02
CA PRO A 287 10.59 -3.54 7.12
C PRO A 287 9.76 -2.38 7.67
N THR A 288 9.68 -1.31 6.90
CA THR A 288 9.02 -0.06 7.32
C THR A 288 7.86 0.20 6.39
N ASN A 289 6.68 0.39 6.97
CA ASN A 289 5.51 0.79 6.23
C ASN A 289 4.85 1.97 6.98
N SER A 290 4.29 2.91 6.25
CA SER A 290 3.63 4.09 6.81
C SER A 290 2.38 4.42 6.02
N SER A 291 1.30 4.69 6.74
CA SER A 291 0.05 5.12 6.13
C SER A 291 0.14 6.52 5.49
N SER A 292 1.15 7.31 5.86
CA SER A 292 1.39 8.65 5.30
C SER A 292 2.20 8.61 4.00
N PHE A 293 3.12 7.63 3.86
CA PHE A 293 3.90 7.47 2.64
C PHE A 293 3.18 6.55 1.67
N LYS A 294 2.67 7.09 0.57
CA LYS A 294 1.87 6.35 -0.42
C LYS A 294 2.40 6.55 -1.83
N LEU A 295 2.40 5.46 -2.59
CA LEU A 295 2.60 5.48 -4.03
C LEU A 295 1.24 5.76 -4.69
N HIS A 296 1.06 6.97 -5.19
CA HIS A 296 -0.13 7.38 -5.93
C HIS A 296 -0.17 6.71 -7.31
N SER A 297 -1.35 6.64 -7.91
CA SER A 297 -1.50 6.14 -9.27
C SER A 297 -0.62 6.92 -10.25
N GLY A 298 0.12 6.20 -11.09
CA GLY A 298 1.10 6.75 -12.03
C GLY A 298 2.51 6.84 -11.47
N GLU A 299 3.30 7.79 -11.96
CA GLU A 299 4.69 7.98 -11.58
C GLU A 299 4.85 8.63 -10.21
N ASN A 300 5.66 7.99 -9.36
CA ASN A 300 6.06 8.50 -8.04
C ASN A 300 7.56 8.74 -8.05
N LYS A 301 7.97 9.99 -7.99
CA LYS A 301 9.36 10.39 -7.87
C LYS A 301 9.73 10.47 -6.40
N ILE A 302 10.72 9.71 -5.99
CA ILE A 302 11.15 9.60 -4.61
C ILE A 302 12.61 9.98 -4.54
N ARG A 303 12.96 10.85 -3.61
CA ARG A 303 14.33 11.22 -3.32
C ARG A 303 14.76 10.59 -1.99
N LEU A 304 15.84 9.83 -2.01
CA LEU A 304 16.39 9.17 -0.84
C LEU A 304 17.61 9.91 -0.34
N TYR A 305 17.57 10.35 0.90
CA TYR A 305 18.68 10.95 1.63
C TYR A 305 19.24 9.99 2.66
N GLY A 306 20.56 10.00 2.85
CA GLY A 306 21.18 9.12 3.82
C GLY A 306 22.63 9.47 4.08
N GLN A 307 23.28 8.66 4.90
CA GLN A 307 24.73 8.77 5.14
C GLN A 307 25.50 8.26 3.91
N SER A 308 26.76 8.67 3.77
CA SER A 308 27.65 8.12 2.75
C SER A 308 27.77 6.60 2.89
N GLY A 309 27.56 5.90 1.79
CA GLY A 309 27.60 4.43 1.77
C GLY A 309 26.91 3.83 0.56
N THR A 310 26.94 2.50 0.48
CA THR A 310 26.19 1.73 -0.50
C THR A 310 24.89 1.24 0.10
N TYR A 311 23.84 1.35 -0.67
CA TYR A 311 22.49 0.99 -0.27
C TYR A 311 21.87 0.01 -1.25
N LYS A 312 21.06 -0.89 -0.71
CA LYS A 312 20.13 -1.71 -1.47
C LYS A 312 18.78 -1.62 -0.78
N VAL A 313 17.80 -1.04 -1.47
CA VAL A 313 16.46 -0.76 -0.94
C VAL A 313 15.43 -1.42 -1.84
N ASP A 314 14.46 -2.06 -1.24
CA ASP A 314 13.38 -2.76 -1.90
C ASP A 314 12.03 -2.14 -1.51
N PHE A 315 11.21 -1.82 -2.50
CA PHE A 315 9.86 -1.27 -2.33
C PHE A 315 8.85 -2.35 -2.70
N LYS A 316 8.20 -2.93 -1.70
CA LYS A 316 7.23 -4.00 -1.88
C LYS A 316 5.82 -3.45 -1.80
N PHE A 317 5.09 -3.53 -2.88
CA PHE A 317 3.68 -3.16 -2.93
C PHE A 317 2.93 -4.01 -3.95
N ARG A 318 1.62 -4.03 -3.83
CA ARG A 318 0.72 -4.69 -4.76
C ARG A 318 -0.17 -3.62 -5.38
N LYS A 319 -0.40 -3.70 -6.69
CA LYS A 319 -1.35 -2.79 -7.34
C LYS A 319 -2.77 -3.09 -6.88
N GLU A 320 -3.56 -2.04 -6.80
CA GLU A 320 -4.97 -2.10 -6.45
C GLU A 320 -5.81 -1.47 -7.56
N LEU A 321 -6.77 -2.25 -8.11
CA LEU A 321 -7.65 -1.85 -9.20
C LEU A 321 -9.12 -1.83 -8.75
N LEU A 322 -9.90 -0.87 -9.28
CA LEU A 322 -11.35 -0.83 -9.07
C LEU A 322 -12.09 -2.00 -9.74
#